data_455a6488dc848a2b3b2fa36e743aa2a8
#
_entry.id   455a6488dc848a2b3b2fa36e743aa2a8
#
_cell.length_a   1.000
_cell.length_b   1.000
_cell.length_c   1.000
_cell.angle_alpha   90.00
_cell.angle_beta   90.00
_cell.angle_gamma   90.00
#
_symmetry.space_group_name_H-M   'P 1'
#
loop_
_entity.id
_entity.type
_entity.pdbx_description
1 polymer ?
#
loop_
_entity_poly.entity_id
_entity_poly.type
_entity_poly.pdbx_seq_one_letter_code
_entity_poly.pdbx_strand_id
1 'polypeptide(L)'
;MNNINAKGTAPTAYGSVQLGYVLVDSPRLQEWQRFAADGIGMELAAQAPDTLAFRVDDHARRLIVRKGNDDITLGLQATPEALDLILQRLRRREIDVEAAGGEQAALRGVRKLWRFVGPKRQVIELFTEPVLDTTPPKVKPSGFVTGDRGLGHVAITTRKPKEMIAFWQEIFDAKISDYIDDRISGVNLHFTFLRVNPRHHSVAVAQTKGLALDPFRTKIQHLEMQATDINDVTNAYRRLRELGFKIAMAVGQHTNDRDVSFYAVTPSEFYFELGWCSAGEHDIETWPQVVHRGISLWGHKPQDQTIGEKLAQVGRGLSSLFRAEYTPF
;
A
#
# COMPACT_ATOMS: atom_id res chain seq x y z
N MET A 1 -1.30 -47.49 -21.72
CA MET A 1 -0.23 -46.87 -20.91
C MET A 1 0.09 -45.52 -21.52
N ASN A 2 -0.55 -44.48 -21.10
CA ASN A 2 -0.24 -43.09 -21.50
C ASN A 2 0.12 -42.34 -20.23
N ASN A 3 1.41 -42.18 -19.97
CA ASN A 3 1.97 -41.27 -18.99
C ASN A 3 1.69 -39.84 -19.50
N ILE A 4 0.67 -39.18 -19.00
CA ILE A 4 0.49 -37.74 -19.12
C ILE A 4 1.51 -37.13 -18.15
N ASN A 5 2.66 -36.68 -18.68
CA ASN A 5 3.60 -35.84 -17.98
C ASN A 5 2.84 -34.55 -17.54
N ALA A 6 2.44 -34.49 -16.30
CA ALA A 6 2.09 -33.22 -15.66
C ALA A 6 3.37 -32.37 -15.68
N LYS A 7 3.48 -31.42 -16.61
CA LYS A 7 4.47 -30.35 -16.53
C LYS A 7 4.18 -29.60 -15.24
N GLY A 8 4.92 -29.89 -14.19
CA GLY A 8 4.87 -29.12 -12.95
C GLY A 8 5.13 -27.66 -13.30
N THR A 9 4.16 -26.80 -13.04
CA THR A 9 4.35 -25.35 -13.14
C THR A 9 5.50 -24.96 -12.20
N ALA A 10 6.42 -24.13 -12.68
CA ALA A 10 7.51 -23.62 -11.84
C ALA A 10 6.92 -22.97 -10.57
N PRO A 11 7.56 -23.14 -9.40
CA PRO A 11 7.06 -22.58 -8.17
C PRO A 11 6.96 -21.04 -8.30
N THR A 12 5.82 -20.49 -7.89
CA THR A 12 5.54 -19.05 -7.96
C THR A 12 5.07 -18.50 -6.61
N ALA A 13 5.46 -17.26 -6.30
CA ALA A 13 4.95 -16.51 -5.16
C ALA A 13 3.62 -15.79 -5.49
N TYR A 14 3.27 -15.65 -6.77
CA TYR A 14 2.02 -15.03 -7.20
C TYR A 14 0.80 -15.78 -6.64
N GLY A 15 -0.17 -15.02 -6.13
CA GLY A 15 -1.37 -15.57 -5.48
C GLY A 15 -1.17 -15.99 -4.02
N SER A 16 0.08 -15.98 -3.52
CA SER A 16 0.44 -16.45 -2.19
C SER A 16 1.05 -15.36 -1.30
N VAL A 17 1.00 -14.11 -1.74
CA VAL A 17 1.52 -12.94 -1.03
C VAL A 17 0.46 -11.85 -0.96
N GLN A 18 0.36 -11.18 0.20
CA GLN A 18 -0.58 -10.07 0.39
C GLN A 18 -0.05 -9.06 1.40
N LEU A 19 -0.52 -7.81 1.32
CA LEU A 19 -0.24 -6.81 2.34
C LEU A 19 -0.95 -7.23 3.64
N GLY A 20 -0.19 -7.59 4.65
CA GLY A 20 -0.71 -8.07 5.91
C GLY A 20 -0.88 -6.96 6.93
N TYR A 21 0.12 -6.09 7.08
CA TYR A 21 0.07 -4.92 7.95
C TYR A 21 0.94 -3.79 7.43
N VAL A 22 0.70 -2.59 7.97
CA VAL A 22 1.58 -1.44 7.81
C VAL A 22 2.01 -0.96 9.19
N LEU A 23 3.32 -0.74 9.39
CA LEU A 23 3.84 -0.10 10.58
C LEU A 23 4.35 1.29 10.20
N VAL A 24 3.86 2.30 10.91
CA VAL A 24 4.23 3.69 10.75
C VAL A 24 4.98 4.14 11.99
N ASP A 25 6.21 4.59 11.82
CA ASP A 25 6.91 5.35 12.84
C ASP A 25 6.46 6.82 12.75
N SER A 26 5.96 7.41 13.84
CA SER A 26 5.47 8.78 13.84
C SER A 26 5.57 9.43 15.21
N PRO A 27 5.90 10.71 15.31
CA PRO A 27 5.83 11.44 16.57
C PRO A 27 4.40 11.83 16.96
N ARG A 28 3.41 11.66 16.07
CA ARG A 28 2.04 12.19 16.16
C ARG A 28 1.01 11.12 16.54
N LEU A 29 1.25 10.35 17.62
CA LEU A 29 0.37 9.24 18.01
C LEU A 29 -1.09 9.67 18.24
N GLN A 30 -1.33 10.79 18.91
CA GLN A 30 -2.69 11.26 19.20
C GLN A 30 -3.45 11.64 17.92
N GLU A 31 -2.79 12.28 16.97
CA GLU A 31 -3.38 12.59 15.67
C GLU A 31 -3.69 11.31 14.88
N TRP A 32 -2.79 10.32 14.93
CA TRP A 32 -3.01 9.02 14.33
C TRP A 32 -4.19 8.27 14.94
N GLN A 33 -4.36 8.34 16.27
CA GLN A 33 -5.54 7.75 16.92
C GLN A 33 -6.84 8.38 16.40
N ARG A 34 -6.91 9.72 16.35
CA ARG A 34 -8.07 10.43 15.81
C ARG A 34 -8.29 10.12 14.32
N PHE A 35 -7.20 10.06 13.53
CA PHE A 35 -7.28 9.75 12.10
C PHE A 35 -7.83 8.34 11.87
N ALA A 36 -7.18 7.32 12.44
CA ALA A 36 -7.50 5.92 12.18
C ALA A 36 -8.80 5.47 12.86
N ALA A 37 -9.00 5.78 14.15
CA ALA A 37 -10.18 5.33 14.88
C ALA A 37 -11.41 6.23 14.64
N ASP A 38 -11.26 7.56 14.73
CA ASP A 38 -12.42 8.43 14.64
C ASP A 38 -12.75 8.78 13.19
N GLY A 39 -11.75 9.01 12.35
CA GLY A 39 -11.89 9.36 10.95
C GLY A 39 -12.21 8.17 10.06
N ILE A 40 -11.25 7.27 9.87
CA ILE A 40 -11.41 6.06 9.04
C ILE A 40 -12.39 5.08 9.71
N GLY A 41 -12.29 4.91 11.02
CA GLY A 41 -13.20 4.06 11.78
C GLY A 41 -12.65 2.65 12.02
N MET A 42 -11.33 2.48 12.09
CA MET A 42 -10.68 1.25 12.50
C MET A 42 -10.87 1.03 14.02
N GLU A 43 -10.88 -0.22 14.45
CA GLU A 43 -10.85 -0.53 15.87
C GLU A 43 -9.44 -0.30 16.45
N LEU A 44 -9.33 0.47 17.53
CA LEU A 44 -8.12 0.54 18.35
C LEU A 44 -8.01 -0.75 19.18
N ALA A 45 -7.23 -1.71 18.67
CA ALA A 45 -7.10 -3.04 19.26
C ALA A 45 -6.11 -3.09 20.44
N ALA A 46 -5.07 -2.25 20.41
CA ALA A 46 -4.10 -2.15 21.50
C ALA A 46 -3.49 -0.75 21.58
N GLN A 47 -3.19 -0.32 22.82
CA GLN A 47 -2.56 0.95 23.11
C GLN A 47 -1.50 0.78 24.20
N ALA A 48 -0.33 1.36 23.97
CA ALA A 48 0.76 1.52 24.93
C ALA A 48 1.28 2.96 24.85
N PRO A 49 2.14 3.42 25.78
CA PRO A 49 2.62 4.81 25.80
C PRO A 49 3.23 5.28 24.47
N ASP A 50 3.90 4.39 23.77
CA ASP A 50 4.64 4.69 22.52
C ASP A 50 4.09 3.92 21.30
N THR A 51 2.92 3.28 21.39
CA THR A 51 2.37 2.44 20.31
C THR A 51 0.85 2.41 20.32
N LEU A 52 0.28 2.49 19.11
CA LEU A 52 -1.12 2.23 18.82
C LEU A 52 -1.19 1.08 17.81
N ALA A 53 -2.15 0.17 17.97
CA ALA A 53 -2.42 -0.86 16.98
C ALA A 53 -3.92 -0.88 16.65
N PHE A 54 -4.21 -0.91 15.38
CA PHE A 54 -5.57 -0.92 14.84
C PHE A 54 -5.80 -2.20 14.05
N ARG A 55 -7.03 -2.70 14.11
CA ARG A 55 -7.49 -3.82 13.30
C ARG A 55 -8.78 -3.48 12.55
N VAL A 56 -9.08 -4.26 11.50
CA VAL A 56 -10.25 -4.11 10.64
C VAL A 56 -10.92 -5.44 10.33
N ASP A 57 -10.28 -6.54 10.69
CA ASP A 57 -10.71 -7.92 10.49
C ASP A 57 -10.20 -8.81 11.67
N ASP A 58 -10.06 -10.10 11.44
CA ASP A 58 -9.58 -11.07 12.42
C ASP A 58 -8.07 -11.01 12.71
N HIS A 59 -7.27 -10.32 11.90
CA HIS A 59 -5.87 -10.06 12.26
C HIS A 59 -5.79 -9.12 13.46
N ALA A 60 -5.07 -9.51 14.51
CA ALA A 60 -4.94 -8.72 15.73
C ALA A 60 -4.39 -7.30 15.47
N ARG A 61 -3.63 -7.10 14.39
CA ARG A 61 -3.03 -5.81 14.02
C ARG A 61 -2.89 -5.67 12.52
N ARG A 62 -3.43 -4.58 11.97
CA ARG A 62 -3.34 -4.24 10.55
C ARG A 62 -2.60 -2.92 10.29
N LEU A 63 -2.86 -1.91 11.11
CA LEU A 63 -2.10 -0.67 11.12
C LEU A 63 -1.48 -0.50 12.51
N ILE A 64 -0.18 -0.39 12.57
CA ILE A 64 0.57 -0.15 13.79
C ILE A 64 1.22 1.23 13.68
N VAL A 65 1.05 2.07 14.69
CA VAL A 65 1.72 3.36 14.77
C VAL A 65 2.60 3.35 16.01
N ARG A 66 3.91 3.52 15.81
CA ARG A 66 4.90 3.55 16.88
C ARG A 66 5.57 4.91 16.92
N LYS A 67 5.86 5.40 18.12
CA LYS A 67 6.62 6.64 18.31
C LYS A 67 7.99 6.54 17.65
N GLY A 68 8.28 7.47 16.75
CA GLY A 68 9.53 7.50 15.99
C GLY A 68 9.59 8.66 15.02
N ASN A 69 10.59 8.64 14.16
CA ASN A 69 10.72 9.58 13.05
C ASN A 69 9.95 9.05 11.86
N ASP A 70 9.15 9.89 11.23
CA ASP A 70 8.23 9.49 10.15
C ASP A 70 8.89 8.52 9.15
N ASP A 71 8.54 7.23 9.26
CA ASP A 71 8.94 6.14 8.38
C ASP A 71 7.81 5.11 8.25
N ILE A 72 7.89 4.24 7.24
CA ILE A 72 6.85 3.25 6.95
C ILE A 72 7.51 1.91 6.64
N THR A 73 6.99 0.85 7.26
CA THR A 73 7.34 -0.55 6.99
C THR A 73 6.13 -1.29 6.44
N LEU A 74 6.31 -2.06 5.38
CA LEU A 74 5.29 -2.90 4.79
C LEU A 74 5.47 -4.34 5.26
N GLY A 75 4.47 -4.91 5.92
CA GLY A 75 4.42 -6.31 6.32
C GLY A 75 3.63 -7.13 5.30
N LEU A 76 4.31 -8.03 4.59
CA LEU A 76 3.70 -8.90 3.60
C LEU A 76 3.52 -10.29 4.20
N GLN A 77 2.28 -10.77 4.22
CA GLN A 77 1.96 -12.15 4.55
C GLN A 77 2.21 -13.03 3.33
N ALA A 78 2.86 -14.16 3.54
CA ALA A 78 3.12 -15.15 2.50
C ALA A 78 2.79 -16.56 3.00
N THR A 79 2.48 -17.50 2.10
CA THR A 79 2.49 -18.92 2.48
C THR A 79 3.92 -19.37 2.80
N PRO A 80 4.11 -20.46 3.56
CA PRO A 80 5.45 -20.99 3.85
C PRO A 80 6.28 -21.23 2.60
N GLU A 81 5.67 -21.80 1.55
CA GLU A 81 6.33 -22.10 0.27
C GLU A 81 6.74 -20.82 -0.47
N ALA A 82 5.87 -19.83 -0.50
CA ALA A 82 6.17 -18.52 -1.11
C ALA A 82 7.26 -17.79 -0.33
N LEU A 83 7.24 -17.86 1.01
CA LEU A 83 8.29 -17.28 1.85
C LEU A 83 9.65 -17.90 1.51
N ASP A 84 9.76 -19.23 1.46
CA ASP A 84 11.02 -19.92 1.14
C ASP A 84 11.54 -19.51 -0.25
N LEU A 85 10.65 -19.42 -1.24
CA LEU A 85 10.98 -19.01 -2.60
C LEU A 85 11.49 -17.54 -2.61
N ILE A 86 10.81 -16.63 -1.92
CA ILE A 86 11.20 -15.23 -1.81
C ILE A 86 12.55 -15.10 -1.12
N LEU A 87 12.77 -15.80 -0.01
CA LEU A 87 14.06 -15.79 0.71
C LEU A 87 15.21 -16.32 -0.16
N GLN A 88 14.96 -17.33 -0.99
CA GLN A 88 15.97 -17.82 -1.95
C GLN A 88 16.30 -16.75 -3.01
N ARG A 89 15.31 -16.04 -3.54
CA ARG A 89 15.49 -14.97 -4.52
C ARG A 89 16.29 -13.80 -3.94
N LEU A 90 15.94 -13.37 -2.72
CA LEU A 90 16.66 -12.32 -2.01
C LEU A 90 18.13 -12.68 -1.82
N ARG A 91 18.43 -13.92 -1.39
CA ARG A 91 19.82 -14.40 -1.26
C ARG A 91 20.57 -14.41 -2.59
N ARG A 92 19.92 -14.82 -3.71
CA ARG A 92 20.55 -14.78 -5.06
C ARG A 92 20.89 -13.40 -5.52
N ARG A 93 20.18 -12.39 -5.00
CA ARG A 93 20.39 -10.96 -5.26
C ARG A 93 21.27 -10.28 -4.21
N GLU A 94 21.86 -11.07 -3.29
CA GLU A 94 22.72 -10.58 -2.21
C GLU A 94 22.03 -9.51 -1.35
N ILE A 95 20.69 -9.62 -1.18
CA ILE A 95 19.92 -8.75 -0.31
C ILE A 95 19.91 -9.38 1.09
N ASP A 96 20.46 -8.66 2.06
CA ASP A 96 20.51 -9.09 3.45
C ASP A 96 19.09 -9.22 4.03
N VAL A 97 18.85 -10.34 4.71
CA VAL A 97 17.58 -10.63 5.38
C VAL A 97 17.84 -10.93 6.86
N GLU A 98 17.20 -10.18 7.72
CA GLU A 98 17.21 -10.38 9.17
C GLU A 98 15.95 -11.10 9.62
N ALA A 99 16.09 -12.20 10.38
CA ALA A 99 14.95 -12.84 11.03
C ALA A 99 14.74 -12.23 12.41
N ALA A 100 13.49 -11.93 12.78
CA ALA A 100 13.13 -11.39 14.06
C ALA A 100 11.92 -12.10 14.66
N GLY A 101 11.89 -12.18 15.98
CA GLY A 101 10.83 -12.79 16.79
C GLY A 101 10.59 -12.01 18.09
N GLY A 102 10.03 -12.67 19.11
CA GLY A 102 9.84 -12.07 20.43
C GLY A 102 9.04 -10.76 20.39
N GLU A 103 9.53 -9.73 21.02
CA GLU A 103 8.86 -8.43 21.12
C GLU A 103 8.62 -7.77 19.76
N GLN A 104 9.54 -7.92 18.81
CA GLN A 104 9.39 -7.34 17.47
C GLN A 104 8.22 -7.99 16.71
N ALA A 105 8.10 -9.31 16.78
CA ALA A 105 6.98 -10.03 16.17
C ALA A 105 5.66 -9.73 16.91
N ALA A 106 5.68 -9.69 18.25
CA ALA A 106 4.53 -9.35 19.07
C ALA A 106 4.00 -7.93 18.76
N LEU A 107 4.90 -6.95 18.54
CA LEU A 107 4.52 -5.60 18.12
C LEU A 107 3.71 -5.59 16.82
N ARG A 108 3.98 -6.52 15.90
CA ARG A 108 3.31 -6.63 14.60
C ARG A 108 2.07 -7.53 14.64
N GLY A 109 1.84 -8.23 15.74
CA GLY A 109 0.80 -9.23 15.82
C GLY A 109 1.08 -10.46 14.94
N VAL A 110 2.33 -10.91 14.89
CA VAL A 110 2.77 -12.08 14.13
C VAL A 110 3.64 -13.01 15.00
N ARG A 111 3.85 -14.26 14.58
CA ARG A 111 4.69 -15.21 15.32
C ARG A 111 6.18 -14.99 15.06
N LYS A 112 6.55 -14.73 13.81
CA LYS A 112 7.92 -14.52 13.35
C LYS A 112 7.89 -13.65 12.10
N LEU A 113 8.96 -12.93 11.85
CA LEU A 113 9.11 -12.12 10.64
C LEU A 113 10.54 -12.18 10.10
N TRP A 114 10.68 -11.85 8.82
CA TRP A 114 11.96 -11.66 8.12
C TRP A 114 11.95 -10.27 7.51
N ARG A 115 12.99 -9.49 7.75
CA ARG A 115 13.07 -8.08 7.34
C ARG A 115 14.20 -7.90 6.34
N PHE A 116 13.97 -7.08 5.34
CA PHE A 116 14.98 -6.64 4.39
C PHE A 116 14.67 -5.23 3.87
N VAL A 117 15.64 -4.66 3.13
CA VAL A 117 15.53 -3.31 2.56
C VAL A 117 15.33 -3.41 1.05
N GLY A 118 14.16 -3.02 0.58
CA GLY A 118 13.81 -2.93 -0.84
C GLY A 118 14.14 -1.56 -1.45
N PRO A 119 13.70 -1.32 -2.70
CA PRO A 119 13.89 -0.03 -3.38
C PRO A 119 13.41 1.16 -2.55
N LYS A 120 13.98 2.34 -2.77
CA LYS A 120 13.76 3.56 -1.96
C LYS A 120 14.07 3.37 -0.46
N ARG A 121 14.87 2.38 -0.11
CA ARG A 121 15.10 1.98 1.29
C ARG A 121 13.81 1.62 2.03
N GLN A 122 12.78 1.18 1.30
CA GLN A 122 11.54 0.69 1.90
C GLN A 122 11.85 -0.55 2.73
N VAL A 123 11.56 -0.51 4.01
CA VAL A 123 11.63 -1.71 4.85
C VAL A 123 10.43 -2.59 4.52
N ILE A 124 10.72 -3.84 4.16
CA ILE A 124 9.71 -4.88 3.88
C ILE A 124 9.92 -6.01 4.88
N GLU A 125 8.86 -6.42 5.52
CA GLU A 125 8.81 -7.55 6.45
C GLU A 125 7.95 -8.65 5.85
N LEU A 126 8.41 -9.89 5.94
CA LEU A 126 7.68 -11.09 5.50
C LEU A 126 7.25 -11.88 6.73
N PHE A 127 6.07 -12.47 6.72
CA PHE A 127 5.60 -13.36 7.78
C PHE A 127 4.60 -14.39 7.22
N THR A 128 4.40 -15.50 7.93
CA THR A 128 3.46 -16.56 7.54
C THR A 128 2.29 -16.68 8.50
N GLU A 129 2.51 -16.43 9.79
CA GLU A 129 1.57 -16.71 10.86
C GLU A 129 1.14 -15.41 11.57
N PRO A 130 -0.02 -14.83 11.19
CA PRO A 130 -0.61 -13.74 11.98
C PRO A 130 -1.13 -14.24 13.32
N VAL A 131 -1.13 -13.36 14.31
CA VAL A 131 -1.94 -13.55 15.52
C VAL A 131 -3.36 -13.13 15.18
N LEU A 132 -4.31 -14.01 15.41
CA LEU A 132 -5.72 -13.77 15.15
C LEU A 132 -6.49 -13.41 16.43
N ASP A 133 -7.45 -12.51 16.28
CA ASP A 133 -8.51 -12.23 17.24
C ASP A 133 -9.84 -12.45 16.52
N THR A 134 -10.51 -13.55 16.83
CA THR A 134 -11.76 -13.96 16.19
C THR A 134 -12.97 -13.19 16.68
N THR A 135 -12.82 -12.30 17.66
CA THR A 135 -13.89 -11.39 18.07
C THR A 135 -14.19 -10.42 16.92
N PRO A 136 -15.44 -10.24 16.48
CA PRO A 136 -15.76 -9.29 15.42
C PRO A 136 -15.20 -7.89 15.71
N PRO A 137 -14.49 -7.26 14.77
CA PRO A 137 -13.88 -5.97 14.99
C PRO A 137 -14.95 -4.88 15.13
N LYS A 138 -14.74 -3.95 16.05
CA LYS A 138 -15.63 -2.79 16.28
C LYS A 138 -15.23 -1.65 15.35
N VAL A 139 -15.52 -1.80 14.07
CA VAL A 139 -15.25 -0.77 13.04
C VAL A 139 -16.48 0.10 12.81
N LYS A 140 -16.27 1.36 12.36
CA LYS A 140 -17.40 2.26 11.97
C LYS A 140 -17.93 1.97 10.58
N PRO A 141 -17.10 1.57 9.59
CA PRO A 141 -17.58 1.06 8.30
C PRO A 141 -18.35 -0.25 8.46
N SER A 142 -19.16 -0.58 7.45
CA SER A 142 -19.87 -1.87 7.34
C SER A 142 -18.90 -3.06 7.29
N GLY A 143 -17.66 -2.81 6.88
CA GLY A 143 -16.54 -3.74 6.83
C GLY A 143 -15.46 -3.27 5.87
N PHE A 144 -14.38 -4.03 5.81
CA PHE A 144 -13.27 -3.84 4.87
C PHE A 144 -13.05 -5.09 4.04
N VAL A 145 -12.68 -4.91 2.79
CA VAL A 145 -12.31 -6.01 1.89
C VAL A 145 -10.89 -6.45 2.21
N THR A 146 -10.75 -7.62 2.83
CA THR A 146 -9.50 -8.24 3.27
C THR A 146 -9.38 -9.69 2.78
N GLY A 147 -9.02 -10.65 3.63
CA GLY A 147 -8.86 -12.06 3.25
C GLY A 147 -7.67 -12.28 2.33
N ASP A 148 -7.87 -13.00 1.24
CA ASP A 148 -6.85 -13.27 0.22
C ASP A 148 -6.39 -12.03 -0.56
N ARG A 149 -7.16 -10.94 -0.50
CA ARG A 149 -6.81 -9.64 -1.06
C ARG A 149 -5.88 -8.82 -0.17
N GLY A 150 -5.65 -9.25 1.08
CA GLY A 150 -4.85 -8.53 2.07
C GLY A 150 -5.48 -7.21 2.52
N LEU A 151 -4.71 -6.39 3.23
CA LEU A 151 -5.18 -5.14 3.81
C LEU A 151 -5.61 -4.11 2.77
N GLY A 152 -4.92 -4.06 1.63
CA GLY A 152 -5.11 -3.06 0.58
C GLY A 152 -3.95 -3.04 -0.39
N HIS A 153 -3.64 -1.85 -0.95
CA HIS A 153 -2.49 -1.63 -1.81
C HIS A 153 -1.67 -0.39 -1.39
N VAL A 154 -0.48 -0.26 -1.97
CA VAL A 154 0.35 0.93 -1.80
C VAL A 154 0.73 1.53 -3.15
N ALA A 155 0.83 2.86 -3.21
CA ALA A 155 1.43 3.53 -4.36
C ALA A 155 2.79 4.12 -3.98
N ILE A 156 3.73 4.00 -4.89
CA ILE A 156 5.11 4.43 -4.72
C ILE A 156 5.50 5.33 -5.88
N THR A 157 5.91 6.56 -5.60
CA THR A 157 6.54 7.42 -6.62
C THR A 157 8.04 7.15 -6.63
N THR A 158 8.63 6.98 -7.81
CA THR A 158 10.05 6.66 -7.95
C THR A 158 10.69 7.33 -9.17
N ARG A 159 11.98 7.60 -9.07
CA ARG A 159 12.81 8.03 -10.20
C ARG A 159 13.49 6.87 -10.92
N LYS A 160 13.37 5.65 -10.36
CA LYS A 160 13.92 4.40 -10.91
C LYS A 160 12.80 3.37 -11.11
N PRO A 161 11.83 3.67 -12.01
CA PRO A 161 10.64 2.82 -12.16
C PRO A 161 10.96 1.43 -12.71
N LYS A 162 11.95 1.31 -13.58
CA LYS A 162 12.34 0.01 -14.16
C LYS A 162 12.83 -0.95 -13.07
N GLU A 163 13.71 -0.46 -12.20
CA GLU A 163 14.25 -1.23 -11.08
C GLU A 163 13.18 -1.53 -10.04
N MET A 164 12.27 -0.59 -9.79
CA MET A 164 11.14 -0.81 -8.88
C MET A 164 10.19 -1.90 -9.40
N ILE A 165 9.83 -1.86 -10.68
CA ILE A 165 8.96 -2.86 -11.32
C ILE A 165 9.67 -4.23 -11.35
N ALA A 166 10.95 -4.26 -11.77
CA ALA A 166 11.74 -5.48 -11.80
C ALA A 166 11.84 -6.14 -10.41
N PHE A 167 12.03 -5.34 -9.35
CA PHE A 167 12.03 -5.83 -7.97
C PHE A 167 10.73 -6.59 -7.64
N TRP A 168 9.56 -6.00 -7.89
CA TRP A 168 8.28 -6.66 -7.59
C TRP A 168 8.05 -7.89 -8.46
N GLN A 169 8.44 -7.85 -9.74
CA GLN A 169 8.30 -8.98 -10.65
C GLN A 169 9.25 -10.13 -10.30
N GLU A 170 10.52 -9.84 -10.03
CA GLU A 170 11.52 -10.89 -9.80
C GLU A 170 11.46 -11.49 -8.40
N ILE A 171 11.13 -10.70 -7.38
CA ILE A 171 11.07 -11.21 -6.01
C ILE A 171 9.70 -11.83 -5.71
N PHE A 172 8.60 -11.22 -6.17
CA PHE A 172 7.23 -11.60 -5.79
C PHE A 172 6.38 -12.17 -6.93
N ASP A 173 6.94 -12.36 -8.13
CA ASP A 173 6.22 -12.76 -9.35
C ASP A 173 5.04 -11.81 -9.67
N ALA A 174 5.17 -10.53 -9.34
CA ALA A 174 4.11 -9.57 -9.58
C ALA A 174 3.76 -9.49 -11.06
N LYS A 175 2.47 -9.54 -11.39
CA LYS A 175 1.95 -9.38 -12.74
C LYS A 175 1.50 -7.93 -12.95
N ILE A 176 1.70 -7.41 -14.14
CA ILE A 176 1.17 -6.11 -14.53
C ILE A 176 -0.33 -6.27 -14.81
N SER A 177 -1.16 -5.40 -14.24
CA SER A 177 -2.59 -5.33 -14.51
C SER A 177 -2.88 -4.40 -15.68
N ASP A 178 -2.42 -3.15 -15.59
CA ASP A 178 -2.58 -2.13 -16.62
C ASP A 178 -1.68 -0.91 -16.36
N TYR A 179 -1.93 0.16 -17.10
CA TYR A 179 -1.19 1.41 -17.03
C TYR A 179 -2.14 2.62 -17.07
N ILE A 180 -1.70 3.74 -16.49
CA ILE A 180 -2.34 5.03 -16.69
C ILE A 180 -1.31 6.05 -17.18
N ASP A 181 -1.68 6.81 -18.22
CA ASP A 181 -1.00 8.04 -18.63
C ASP A 181 -1.87 9.24 -18.26
N ASP A 182 -1.32 10.19 -17.50
CA ASP A 182 -2.04 11.42 -17.14
C ASP A 182 -1.12 12.64 -17.17
N ARG A 183 -1.74 13.83 -17.13
CA ARG A 183 -1.04 15.11 -16.99
C ARG A 183 -1.61 15.90 -15.83
N ILE A 184 -0.92 15.85 -14.70
CA ILE A 184 -1.34 16.52 -13.47
C ILE A 184 -0.48 17.76 -13.24
N SER A 185 -1.12 18.93 -13.07
CA SER A 185 -0.43 20.21 -12.83
C SER A 185 0.69 20.51 -13.86
N GLY A 186 0.49 20.11 -15.12
CA GLY A 186 1.46 20.31 -16.18
C GLY A 186 2.56 19.25 -16.31
N VAL A 187 2.65 18.32 -15.36
CA VAL A 187 3.63 17.23 -15.36
C VAL A 187 3.00 15.97 -15.96
N ASN A 188 3.66 15.38 -16.95
CA ASN A 188 3.22 14.11 -17.52
C ASN A 188 3.64 12.97 -16.58
N LEU A 189 2.69 12.13 -16.22
CA LEU A 189 2.85 10.99 -15.33
C LEU A 189 2.58 9.68 -16.06
N HIS A 190 3.23 8.64 -15.61
CA HIS A 190 2.94 7.26 -16.00
C HIS A 190 2.84 6.40 -14.77
N PHE A 191 1.81 5.56 -14.73
CA PHE A 191 1.57 4.64 -13.63
C PHE A 191 1.59 3.22 -14.18
N THR A 192 2.27 2.31 -13.49
CA THR A 192 2.24 0.87 -13.73
C THR A 192 1.62 0.20 -12.52
N PHE A 193 0.55 -0.56 -12.74
CA PHE A 193 -0.17 -1.27 -11.69
C PHE A 193 0.25 -2.73 -11.66
N LEU A 194 0.69 -3.20 -10.50
CA LEU A 194 1.23 -4.53 -10.28
C LEU A 194 0.42 -5.28 -9.22
N ARG A 195 0.09 -6.54 -9.47
CA ARG A 195 -0.60 -7.42 -8.52
C ARG A 195 0.24 -8.61 -8.13
N VAL A 196 0.15 -9.00 -6.86
CA VAL A 196 0.72 -10.24 -6.30
C VAL A 196 -0.36 -11.18 -5.78
N ASN A 197 -1.62 -10.74 -5.77
CA ASN A 197 -2.80 -11.45 -5.27
C ASN A 197 -4.04 -11.12 -6.14
N PRO A 198 -5.26 -11.59 -5.81
CA PRO A 198 -6.47 -11.34 -6.60
C PRO A 198 -6.94 -9.88 -6.68
N ARG A 199 -6.30 -8.89 -6.00
CA ARG A 199 -6.61 -7.47 -6.21
C ARG A 199 -6.25 -7.05 -7.63
N HIS A 200 -6.93 -6.01 -8.12
CA HIS A 200 -6.53 -5.36 -9.38
C HIS A 200 -5.04 -4.96 -9.32
N HIS A 201 -4.61 -4.39 -8.21
CA HIS A 201 -3.19 -4.14 -7.93
C HIS A 201 -2.90 -4.19 -6.43
N SER A 202 -1.68 -4.57 -6.10
CA SER A 202 -1.12 -4.57 -4.75
C SER A 202 -0.11 -3.44 -4.59
N VAL A 203 0.49 -3.02 -5.72
CA VAL A 203 1.45 -1.92 -5.79
C VAL A 203 1.22 -1.11 -7.07
N ALA A 204 1.10 0.21 -6.93
CA ALA A 204 1.15 1.16 -8.04
C ALA A 204 2.51 1.86 -8.05
N VAL A 205 3.18 1.85 -9.18
CA VAL A 205 4.47 2.53 -9.41
C VAL A 205 4.22 3.77 -10.25
N ALA A 206 4.37 4.95 -9.64
CA ALA A 206 4.19 6.24 -10.29
C ALA A 206 5.54 6.86 -10.67
N GLN A 207 5.64 7.41 -11.88
CA GLN A 207 6.80 8.12 -12.38
C GLN A 207 6.42 9.36 -13.17
N THR A 208 7.28 10.36 -13.18
CA THR A 208 7.18 11.48 -14.11
C THR A 208 7.82 11.11 -15.45
N LYS A 209 7.19 11.49 -16.57
CA LYS A 209 7.79 11.35 -17.91
C LYS A 209 8.71 12.53 -18.22
N GLY A 210 9.86 12.25 -18.79
CA GLY A 210 10.91 13.23 -19.07
C GLY A 210 11.86 13.36 -17.88
N LEU A 211 11.81 14.45 -17.13
CA LEU A 211 12.65 14.61 -15.94
C LEU A 211 12.12 13.75 -14.81
N ALA A 212 12.95 12.83 -14.32
CA ALA A 212 12.57 11.89 -13.25
C ALA A 212 12.54 12.61 -11.90
N LEU A 213 11.32 12.93 -11.40
CA LEU A 213 11.07 13.65 -10.16
C LEU A 213 10.35 12.76 -9.14
N ASP A 214 10.66 12.96 -7.86
CA ASP A 214 9.91 12.38 -6.74
C ASP A 214 9.55 13.50 -5.75
N PRO A 215 8.32 14.03 -5.81
CA PRO A 215 7.89 15.14 -4.95
C PRO A 215 7.51 14.70 -3.54
N PHE A 216 7.47 13.39 -3.25
CA PHE A 216 7.12 12.85 -1.94
C PHE A 216 8.37 12.62 -1.09
N ARG A 217 8.28 12.97 0.18
CA ARG A 217 9.33 12.65 1.18
C ARG A 217 9.17 11.26 1.75
N THR A 218 7.94 10.79 1.77
CA THR A 218 7.55 9.47 2.27
C THR A 218 7.94 8.37 1.29
N LYS A 219 8.17 7.17 1.79
CA LYS A 219 8.55 6.01 0.95
C LYS A 219 7.39 5.54 0.09
N ILE A 220 6.16 5.67 0.58
CA ILE A 220 4.94 5.46 -0.19
C ILE A 220 4.24 6.80 -0.44
N GLN A 221 3.48 6.89 -1.51
CA GLN A 221 2.63 8.04 -1.82
C GLN A 221 1.27 7.89 -1.11
N HIS A 222 0.67 6.69 -1.17
CA HIS A 222 -0.53 6.37 -0.41
C HIS A 222 -0.58 4.89 0.03
N LEU A 223 -1.39 4.65 1.05
CA LEU A 223 -1.96 3.36 1.44
C LEU A 223 -3.45 3.41 1.12
N GLU A 224 -3.94 2.42 0.38
CA GLU A 224 -5.37 2.22 0.12
C GLU A 224 -5.92 1.13 1.02
N MET A 225 -7.16 1.32 1.47
CA MET A 225 -8.03 0.27 2.02
C MET A 225 -9.41 0.35 1.38
N GLN A 226 -10.01 -0.81 1.13
CA GLN A 226 -11.30 -0.90 0.46
C GLN A 226 -12.42 -1.19 1.45
N ALA A 227 -13.45 -0.34 1.47
CA ALA A 227 -14.68 -0.56 2.23
C ALA A 227 -15.63 -1.53 1.49
N THR A 228 -16.50 -2.21 2.22
CA THR A 228 -17.50 -3.11 1.65
C THR A 228 -18.76 -2.38 1.15
N ASP A 229 -18.98 -1.13 1.56
CA ASP A 229 -20.13 -0.31 1.16
C ASP A 229 -19.68 1.09 0.72
N ILE A 230 -20.24 1.60 -0.37
CA ILE A 230 -19.91 2.94 -0.90
C ILE A 230 -20.24 4.07 0.07
N ASN A 231 -21.27 3.91 0.90
CA ASN A 231 -21.62 4.92 1.89
C ASN A 231 -20.53 5.10 2.95
N ASP A 232 -19.71 4.07 3.19
CA ASP A 232 -18.60 4.15 4.14
C ASP A 232 -17.51 5.09 3.65
N VAL A 233 -17.28 5.17 2.32
CA VAL A 233 -16.35 6.13 1.69
C VAL A 233 -16.80 7.55 1.96
N THR A 234 -18.06 7.88 1.70
CA THR A 234 -18.61 9.24 1.90
C THR A 234 -18.73 9.59 3.38
N ASN A 235 -19.04 8.61 4.24
CA ASN A 235 -19.11 8.80 5.68
C ASN A 235 -17.73 9.07 6.29
N ALA A 236 -16.69 8.33 5.88
CA ALA A 236 -15.32 8.55 6.32
C ALA A 236 -14.79 9.91 5.83
N TYR A 237 -15.05 10.26 4.57
CA TYR A 237 -14.72 11.58 4.02
C TYR A 237 -15.28 12.72 4.89
N ARG A 238 -16.57 12.64 5.26
CA ARG A 238 -17.23 13.64 6.12
C ARG A 238 -16.61 13.69 7.51
N ARG A 239 -16.43 12.54 8.18
CA ARG A 239 -15.81 12.47 9.52
C ARG A 239 -14.42 13.08 9.54
N LEU A 240 -13.56 12.75 8.56
CA LEU A 240 -12.19 13.30 8.49
C LEU A 240 -12.21 14.83 8.35
N ARG A 241 -13.11 15.38 7.54
CA ARG A 241 -13.28 16.82 7.42
C ARG A 241 -13.77 17.48 8.72
N GLU A 242 -14.75 16.89 9.39
CA GLU A 242 -15.26 17.36 10.69
C GLU A 242 -14.17 17.34 11.76
N LEU A 243 -13.27 16.36 11.71
CA LEU A 243 -12.10 16.26 12.58
C LEU A 243 -10.96 17.22 12.21
N GLY A 244 -11.07 17.95 11.10
CA GLY A 244 -10.07 18.91 10.63
C GLY A 244 -8.91 18.32 9.83
N PHE A 245 -9.01 17.07 9.38
CA PHE A 245 -8.00 16.49 8.50
C PHE A 245 -8.15 16.99 7.07
N LYS A 246 -7.00 17.20 6.40
CA LYS A 246 -6.97 17.66 5.01
C LYS A 246 -7.35 16.53 4.05
N ILE A 247 -8.16 16.89 3.08
CA ILE A 247 -8.48 16.02 1.93
C ILE A 247 -7.54 16.41 0.78
N ALA A 248 -6.69 15.49 0.38
CA ALA A 248 -5.78 15.69 -0.74
C ALA A 248 -6.53 15.68 -2.07
N MET A 249 -7.41 14.67 -2.26
CA MET A 249 -8.26 14.55 -3.45
C MET A 249 -9.68 14.22 -3.03
N ALA A 250 -10.64 14.97 -3.58
CA ALA A 250 -12.07 14.76 -3.35
C ALA A 250 -12.52 13.39 -3.89
N VAL A 251 -13.74 12.98 -3.53
CA VAL A 251 -14.33 11.74 -4.03
C VAL A 251 -14.35 11.74 -5.56
N GLY A 252 -13.95 10.63 -6.14
CA GLY A 252 -13.90 10.40 -7.58
C GLY A 252 -13.92 8.92 -7.92
N GLN A 253 -13.86 8.60 -9.22
CA GLN A 253 -13.81 7.22 -9.70
C GLN A 253 -12.64 7.05 -10.65
N HIS A 254 -11.81 6.05 -10.42
CA HIS A 254 -10.65 5.72 -11.25
C HIS A 254 -11.04 5.16 -12.63
N THR A 255 -10.15 5.36 -13.61
CA THR A 255 -10.37 4.89 -14.99
C THR A 255 -10.09 3.40 -15.13
N ASN A 256 -9.13 2.87 -14.41
CA ASN A 256 -8.66 1.50 -14.52
C ASN A 256 -9.54 0.51 -13.74
N ASP A 257 -9.46 0.49 -12.42
CA ASP A 257 -10.15 -0.47 -11.54
C ASP A 257 -11.59 -0.08 -11.17
N ARG A 258 -12.04 1.11 -11.59
CA ARG A 258 -13.37 1.65 -11.29
C ARG A 258 -13.63 1.94 -9.82
N ASP A 259 -12.59 1.95 -9.01
CA ASP A 259 -12.73 2.25 -7.59
C ASP A 259 -13.25 3.68 -7.37
N VAL A 260 -14.21 3.82 -6.48
CA VAL A 260 -14.74 5.12 -6.02
C VAL A 260 -14.07 5.44 -4.70
N SER A 261 -13.18 6.40 -4.69
CA SER A 261 -12.34 6.68 -3.54
C SER A 261 -12.16 8.16 -3.26
N PHE A 262 -11.54 8.49 -2.13
CA PHE A 262 -11.00 9.81 -1.83
C PHE A 262 -9.64 9.64 -1.14
N TYR A 263 -8.84 10.72 -1.12
CA TYR A 263 -7.52 10.72 -0.50
C TYR A 263 -7.46 11.74 0.63
N ALA A 264 -7.12 11.29 1.85
CA ALA A 264 -6.86 12.15 2.99
C ALA A 264 -5.36 12.21 3.29
N VAL A 265 -4.88 13.34 3.79
CA VAL A 265 -3.49 13.49 4.25
C VAL A 265 -3.38 12.87 5.64
N THR A 266 -2.53 11.86 5.80
CA THR A 266 -2.27 11.24 7.10
C THR A 266 -1.45 12.17 8.01
N PRO A 267 -1.41 11.92 9.32
CA PRO A 267 -0.50 12.65 10.21
C PRO A 267 0.99 12.53 9.82
N SER A 268 1.40 11.50 9.06
CA SER A 268 2.77 11.31 8.57
C SER A 268 2.97 11.73 7.11
N GLU A 269 2.06 12.56 6.56
CA GLU A 269 2.15 13.27 5.26
C GLU A 269 2.08 12.37 4.00
N PHE A 270 1.97 11.06 4.11
CA PHE A 270 1.51 10.24 2.99
C PHE A 270 -0.02 10.26 2.91
N TYR A 271 -0.60 9.85 1.80
CA TYR A 271 -2.06 9.83 1.67
C TYR A 271 -2.63 8.49 2.12
N PHE A 272 -3.82 8.56 2.68
CA PHE A 272 -4.67 7.40 2.91
C PHE A 272 -5.83 7.48 1.92
N GLU A 273 -5.97 6.44 1.11
CA GLU A 273 -7.08 6.28 0.20
C GLU A 273 -8.10 5.33 0.82
N LEU A 274 -9.35 5.73 0.91
CA LEU A 274 -10.45 4.82 1.22
C LEU A 274 -11.31 4.69 -0.02
N GLY A 275 -11.38 3.46 -0.54
CA GLY A 275 -12.06 3.14 -1.76
C GLY A 275 -13.21 2.15 -1.59
N TRP A 276 -14.03 2.03 -2.63
CA TRP A 276 -15.07 1.02 -2.82
C TRP A 276 -15.20 0.71 -4.31
N CYS A 277 -15.14 -0.56 -4.67
CA CYS A 277 -15.29 -1.00 -6.04
C CYS A 277 -16.64 -1.69 -6.26
N SER A 278 -17.43 -1.15 -7.21
CA SER A 278 -18.71 -1.75 -7.61
C SER A 278 -18.56 -2.94 -8.55
N ALA A 279 -17.43 -2.98 -9.21
CA ALA A 279 -17.14 -3.98 -10.22
C ALA A 279 -16.73 -5.29 -9.54
N GLY A 280 -17.59 -5.97 -8.85
CA GLY A 280 -17.44 -7.30 -8.30
C GLY A 280 -16.11 -8.05 -8.55
N GLU A 281 -16.03 -9.28 -8.29
CA GLU A 281 -14.85 -10.10 -8.60
C GLU A 281 -14.63 -10.17 -10.12
N HIS A 282 -13.85 -9.21 -10.65
CA HIS A 282 -13.35 -9.36 -12.02
C HIS A 282 -12.42 -10.58 -12.04
N ASP A 283 -12.55 -11.40 -13.07
CA ASP A 283 -11.52 -12.40 -13.36
C ASP A 283 -10.21 -11.68 -13.68
N ILE A 284 -9.43 -11.41 -12.63
CA ILE A 284 -8.17 -10.67 -12.73
C ILE A 284 -7.15 -11.40 -13.62
N GLU A 285 -7.30 -12.70 -13.82
CA GLU A 285 -6.39 -13.47 -14.67
C GLU A 285 -6.62 -13.16 -16.15
N THR A 286 -7.84 -12.77 -16.52
CA THR A 286 -8.20 -12.37 -17.90
C THR A 286 -8.20 -10.84 -18.07
N TRP A 287 -7.76 -10.07 -17.06
CA TRP A 287 -7.73 -8.61 -17.10
C TRP A 287 -6.86 -8.09 -18.24
N PRO A 288 -7.40 -7.23 -19.13
CA PRO A 288 -6.63 -6.74 -20.27
C PRO A 288 -5.61 -5.69 -19.82
N GLN A 289 -4.34 -5.89 -20.23
CA GLN A 289 -3.30 -4.88 -20.02
C GLN A 289 -3.47 -3.75 -21.04
N VAL A 290 -4.10 -2.66 -20.63
CA VAL A 290 -4.34 -1.48 -21.46
C VAL A 290 -3.71 -0.23 -20.84
N VAL A 291 -3.53 0.81 -21.66
CA VAL A 291 -3.09 2.13 -21.20
C VAL A 291 -4.31 3.04 -21.12
N HIS A 292 -4.75 3.34 -19.91
CA HIS A 292 -5.83 4.29 -19.66
C HIS A 292 -5.32 5.73 -19.81
N ARG A 293 -6.23 6.66 -20.16
CA ARG A 293 -5.95 8.09 -20.25
C ARG A 293 -6.64 8.84 -19.14
N GLY A 294 -5.84 9.48 -18.27
CA GLY A 294 -6.31 10.14 -17.06
C GLY A 294 -6.54 9.17 -15.90
N ILE A 295 -6.24 9.61 -14.69
CA ILE A 295 -6.43 8.83 -13.45
C ILE A 295 -7.91 8.59 -13.18
N SER A 296 -8.78 9.54 -13.51
CA SER A 296 -10.17 9.53 -13.08
C SER A 296 -11.15 9.68 -14.23
N LEU A 297 -12.24 8.93 -14.17
CA LEU A 297 -13.43 9.15 -15.01
C LEU A 297 -14.13 10.45 -14.60
N TRP A 298 -14.21 10.69 -13.30
CA TRP A 298 -14.78 11.90 -12.70
C TRP A 298 -14.20 12.08 -11.27
N GLY A 299 -14.29 13.30 -10.74
CA GLY A 299 -13.85 13.59 -9.39
C GLY A 299 -12.33 13.68 -9.22
N HIS A 300 -11.81 13.24 -8.10
CA HIS A 300 -10.40 13.28 -7.66
C HIS A 300 -9.72 14.64 -7.88
N LYS A 301 -10.48 15.73 -7.65
CA LYS A 301 -9.91 17.07 -7.74
C LYS A 301 -9.14 17.37 -6.46
N PRO A 302 -7.92 17.99 -6.57
CA PRO A 302 -7.22 18.51 -5.40
C PRO A 302 -8.14 19.43 -4.59
N GLN A 303 -8.26 19.20 -3.27
CA GLN A 303 -9.24 19.92 -2.46
C GLN A 303 -8.58 20.91 -1.50
N ASP A 304 -7.85 20.45 -0.51
CA ASP A 304 -7.32 21.29 0.57
C ASP A 304 -5.84 21.69 0.37
N GLN A 305 -5.35 21.62 -0.87
CA GLN A 305 -3.97 21.95 -1.20
C GLN A 305 -3.82 23.45 -1.47
N THR A 306 -3.07 24.15 -0.64
CA THR A 306 -2.75 25.57 -0.79
C THR A 306 -1.73 25.80 -1.92
N ILE A 307 -1.65 27.05 -2.42
CA ILE A 307 -0.63 27.44 -3.42
C ILE A 307 0.77 27.22 -2.86
N GLY A 308 1.02 27.55 -1.57
CA GLY A 308 2.31 27.33 -0.92
C GLY A 308 2.71 25.84 -0.88
N GLU A 309 1.77 24.93 -0.61
CA GLU A 309 2.01 23.49 -0.63
C GLU A 309 2.31 22.97 -2.04
N LYS A 310 1.64 23.50 -3.08
CA LYS A 310 1.94 23.20 -4.48
C LYS A 310 3.37 23.61 -4.85
N LEU A 311 3.77 24.84 -4.48
CA LEU A 311 5.14 25.33 -4.72
C LEU A 311 6.17 24.49 -3.95
N ALA A 312 5.88 24.13 -2.69
CA ALA A 312 6.74 23.28 -1.90
C ALA A 312 6.87 21.86 -2.52
N GLN A 313 5.79 21.33 -3.08
CA GLN A 313 5.79 20.04 -3.78
C GLN A 313 6.68 20.09 -5.05
N VAL A 314 6.58 21.17 -5.84
CA VAL A 314 7.47 21.39 -6.99
C VAL A 314 8.92 21.49 -6.54
N GLY A 315 9.21 22.27 -5.49
CA GLY A 315 10.55 22.40 -4.91
C GLY A 315 11.11 21.04 -4.44
N ARG A 316 10.29 20.23 -3.77
CA ARG A 316 10.67 18.85 -3.38
C ARG A 316 10.96 17.97 -4.60
N GLY A 317 10.14 18.06 -5.65
CA GLY A 317 10.36 17.36 -6.92
C GLY A 317 11.72 17.70 -7.51
N LEU A 318 12.04 18.98 -7.64
CA LEU A 318 13.33 19.45 -8.16
C LEU A 318 14.49 19.03 -7.26
N SER A 319 14.36 19.17 -5.94
CA SER A 319 15.41 18.76 -4.99
C SER A 319 15.66 17.24 -4.99
N SER A 320 14.67 16.46 -5.42
CA SER A 320 14.84 15.01 -5.54
C SER A 320 15.91 14.61 -6.54
N LEU A 321 16.22 15.45 -7.53
CA LEU A 321 17.29 15.20 -8.52
C LEU A 321 18.67 15.05 -7.86
N PHE A 322 18.88 15.69 -6.72
CA PHE A 322 20.14 15.65 -5.95
C PHE A 322 20.13 14.60 -4.83
N ARG A 323 19.02 13.87 -4.66
CA ARG A 323 18.87 12.83 -3.65
C ARG A 323 19.13 11.45 -4.29
N ALA A 324 20.11 10.70 -3.77
CA ALA A 324 20.29 9.32 -4.20
C ALA A 324 19.03 8.50 -3.91
N GLU A 325 18.59 7.72 -4.90
CA GLU A 325 17.51 6.76 -4.73
C GLU A 325 18.11 5.35 -4.74
N TYR A 326 17.94 4.65 -3.61
CA TYR A 326 18.48 3.32 -3.42
C TYR A 326 17.68 2.30 -4.26
N THR A 327 18.39 1.37 -4.85
CA THR A 327 17.85 0.15 -5.44
C THR A 327 18.77 -1.02 -5.09
N PRO A 328 18.23 -2.19 -4.73
CA PRO A 328 19.02 -3.39 -4.51
C PRO A 328 19.41 -4.12 -5.82
N PHE A 329 19.03 -3.59 -6.97
CA PHE A 329 19.29 -4.16 -8.30
C PHE A 329 20.24 -3.31 -9.13
#